data_fe7e2ee97e564efdadef205bc9586dd8
#
_entry.id   fe7e2ee97e564efdadef205bc9586dd8
#
_cell.length_a   1.000
_cell.length_b   1.000
_cell.length_c   1.000
_cell.angle_alpha   90.00
_cell.angle_beta   90.00
_cell.angle_gamma   90.00
#
_symmetry.space_group_name_H-M   'P 1'
#
loop_
_entity.id
_entity.type
_entity.pdbx_description
1 polymer ?
#
loop_
_entity_poly.entity_id
_entity_poly.type
_entity_poly.pdbx_seq_one_letter_code
_entity_poly.pdbx_strand_id
1 'polypeptide(L)'
;TRDAHGVVTDPDVDLVVEAIGGIEPARELILEALQHGKPVVTANKELLANVGAELYAAADAAGRDLLFEAAVAGGIPIMRALRESLHGEPITRVLGIINGTTNFILTKMTDAVAGGGEADYAATLTEAQRLGYAERDPTADVEGFDAGAKAAIIATVAFGAKVVAGDVYHEGISRITASEIAIAHRLGYVVKLLGIVERDAESGDISVRVHPAMVPIHHPLASVRDSFNAVFVEGDFVDSLMFYGRGAGGAPTASAVFGDVVDAAINLRNG
;
A
#
# COMPACT_ATOMS: atom_id res chain seq x y z
N THR A 1 13.80 20.32 -19.42
CA THR A 1 14.90 20.76 -18.54
C THR A 1 15.40 19.60 -17.69
N ARG A 2 16.60 19.73 -17.13
CA ARG A 2 17.15 18.84 -16.09
C ARG A 2 17.23 19.54 -14.73
N ASP A 3 16.73 20.74 -14.67
CA ASP A 3 16.69 21.58 -13.48
C ASP A 3 15.36 21.34 -12.74
N ALA A 4 15.38 20.43 -11.79
CA ALA A 4 14.17 20.07 -11.02
C ALA A 4 13.78 21.21 -10.06
N HIS A 5 14.75 21.89 -9.44
CA HIS A 5 14.51 23.06 -8.59
C HIS A 5 13.85 24.20 -9.36
N GLY A 6 14.36 24.47 -10.58
CA GLY A 6 13.72 25.46 -11.45
C GLY A 6 12.27 25.13 -11.80
N VAL A 7 11.91 23.85 -11.94
CA VAL A 7 10.52 23.44 -12.21
C VAL A 7 9.63 23.65 -11.00
N VAL A 8 10.03 23.21 -9.81
CA VAL A 8 9.16 23.30 -8.61
C VAL A 8 8.99 24.73 -8.10
N THR A 9 9.88 25.64 -8.49
CA THR A 9 9.80 27.08 -8.13
C THR A 9 9.21 27.96 -9.24
N ASP A 10 9.03 27.42 -10.46
CA ASP A 10 8.53 28.18 -11.62
C ASP A 10 7.11 28.71 -11.37
N PRO A 11 6.85 30.03 -11.46
CA PRO A 11 5.51 30.58 -11.25
C PRO A 11 4.47 30.14 -12.28
N ASP A 12 4.89 29.64 -13.44
CA ASP A 12 3.98 29.13 -14.47
C ASP A 12 3.61 27.65 -14.26
N VAL A 13 4.13 27.01 -13.20
CA VAL A 13 3.76 25.64 -12.78
C VAL A 13 2.80 25.72 -11.60
N ASP A 14 1.57 25.25 -11.79
CA ASP A 14 0.51 25.27 -10.77
C ASP A 14 0.53 24.07 -9.84
N LEU A 15 1.01 22.90 -10.29
CA LEU A 15 0.98 21.61 -9.59
C LEU A 15 2.21 20.78 -9.96
N VAL A 16 2.73 20.00 -9.02
CA VAL A 16 3.88 19.12 -9.21
C VAL A 16 3.47 17.67 -9.06
N VAL A 17 3.91 16.82 -10.01
CA VAL A 17 3.81 15.35 -9.90
C VAL A 17 5.21 14.80 -9.68
N GLU A 18 5.44 14.18 -8.53
CA GLU A 18 6.70 13.51 -8.20
C GLU A 18 6.59 12.02 -8.57
N ALA A 19 7.48 11.56 -9.44
CA ALA A 19 7.61 10.18 -9.89
C ALA A 19 9.08 9.74 -10.00
N ILE A 20 9.97 10.37 -9.20
CA ILE A 20 11.42 10.12 -9.22
C ILE A 20 11.72 8.83 -8.46
N GLY A 21 11.08 8.65 -7.27
CA GLY A 21 11.37 7.55 -6.36
C GLY A 21 12.57 7.84 -5.44
N GLY A 22 12.74 6.97 -4.42
CA GLY A 22 13.73 7.18 -3.37
C GLY A 22 13.34 8.30 -2.40
N ILE A 23 14.21 8.59 -1.43
CA ILE A 23 13.93 9.62 -0.42
C ILE A 23 14.45 10.98 -0.89
N GLU A 24 15.72 11.07 -1.23
CA GLU A 24 16.32 12.29 -1.77
C GLU A 24 16.67 12.11 -3.27
N PRO A 25 16.46 13.07 -4.14
CA PRO A 25 16.04 14.45 -3.86
C PRO A 25 14.52 14.68 -3.81
N ALA A 26 13.68 13.62 -3.86
CA ALA A 26 12.23 13.77 -3.91
C ALA A 26 11.67 14.56 -2.71
N ARG A 27 12.17 14.29 -1.50
CA ARG A 27 11.77 15.00 -0.27
C ARG A 27 12.03 16.50 -0.39
N GLU A 28 13.26 16.89 -0.76
CA GLU A 28 13.64 18.30 -0.91
C GLU A 28 12.74 19.02 -1.92
N LEU A 29 12.53 18.42 -3.09
CA LEU A 29 11.70 18.98 -4.16
C LEU A 29 10.23 19.13 -3.77
N ILE A 30 9.67 18.16 -3.04
CA ILE A 30 8.28 18.25 -2.54
C ILE A 30 8.15 19.38 -1.52
N LEU A 31 9.07 19.48 -0.56
CA LEU A 31 9.08 20.55 0.43
C LEU A 31 9.19 21.92 -0.24
N GLU A 32 10.06 22.07 -1.23
CA GLU A 32 10.22 23.31 -1.98
C GLU A 32 8.97 23.66 -2.80
N ALA A 33 8.33 22.68 -3.46
CA ALA A 33 7.07 22.90 -4.18
C ALA A 33 5.96 23.41 -3.24
N LEU A 34 5.79 22.76 -2.08
CA LEU A 34 4.81 23.18 -1.07
C LEU A 34 5.08 24.59 -0.54
N GLN A 35 6.36 24.94 -0.25
CA GLN A 35 6.76 26.28 0.17
C GLN A 35 6.43 27.36 -0.88
N HIS A 36 6.43 26.98 -2.16
CA HIS A 36 6.01 27.86 -3.27
C HIS A 36 4.51 27.82 -3.56
N GLY A 37 3.72 27.22 -2.64
CA GLY A 37 2.26 27.19 -2.72
C GLY A 37 1.70 26.22 -3.76
N LYS A 38 2.50 25.22 -4.19
CA LYS A 38 2.07 24.24 -5.20
C LYS A 38 1.63 22.95 -4.52
N PRO A 39 0.44 22.42 -4.85
CA PRO A 39 0.08 21.06 -4.45
C PRO A 39 0.99 20.04 -5.13
N VAL A 40 1.14 18.90 -4.45
CA VAL A 40 2.00 17.82 -4.92
C VAL A 40 1.23 16.51 -4.98
N VAL A 41 1.40 15.77 -6.07
CA VAL A 41 0.95 14.40 -6.22
C VAL A 41 2.17 13.49 -6.28
N THR A 42 2.19 12.43 -5.48
CA THR A 42 3.32 11.48 -5.46
C THR A 42 2.84 10.03 -5.41
N ALA A 43 3.58 9.12 -6.05
CA ALA A 43 3.42 7.67 -5.92
C ALA A 43 4.53 7.03 -5.06
N ASN A 44 5.36 7.84 -4.41
CA ASN A 44 6.58 7.43 -3.74
C ASN A 44 6.32 6.88 -2.32
N LYS A 45 5.97 5.60 -2.26
CA LYS A 45 5.70 4.92 -0.99
C LYS A 45 6.89 4.90 -0.03
N GLU A 46 8.12 4.78 -0.56
CA GLU A 46 9.33 4.76 0.26
C GLU A 46 9.51 6.09 1.00
N LEU A 47 9.32 7.19 0.31
CA LEU A 47 9.38 8.53 0.88
C LEU A 47 8.30 8.71 1.96
N LEU A 48 7.05 8.41 1.63
CA LEU A 48 5.91 8.57 2.56
C LEU A 48 6.03 7.69 3.81
N ALA A 49 6.50 6.45 3.65
CA ALA A 49 6.67 5.52 4.75
C ALA A 49 7.83 5.87 5.70
N ASN A 50 8.75 6.72 5.30
CA ASN A 50 9.91 7.09 6.12
C ASN A 50 9.84 8.54 6.63
N VAL A 51 9.40 9.48 5.80
CA VAL A 51 9.39 10.92 6.13
C VAL A 51 8.03 11.58 5.90
N GLY A 52 6.96 10.79 5.73
CA GLY A 52 5.62 11.29 5.44
C GLY A 52 5.12 12.32 6.44
N ALA A 53 5.39 12.14 7.73
CA ALA A 53 4.95 13.09 8.77
C ALA A 53 5.48 14.52 8.56
N GLU A 54 6.72 14.67 8.07
CA GLU A 54 7.30 15.96 7.72
C GLU A 54 6.57 16.57 6.51
N LEU A 55 6.31 15.76 5.50
CA LEU A 55 5.64 16.21 4.28
C LEU A 55 4.18 16.60 4.53
N TYR A 56 3.46 15.85 5.36
CA TYR A 56 2.09 16.19 5.76
C TYR A 56 2.06 17.51 6.53
N ALA A 57 2.96 17.68 7.50
CA ALA A 57 3.07 18.94 8.24
C ALA A 57 3.41 20.13 7.34
N ALA A 58 4.26 19.95 6.33
CA ALA A 58 4.59 20.99 5.36
C ALA A 58 3.40 21.34 4.45
N ALA A 59 2.64 20.33 4.01
CA ALA A 59 1.42 20.54 3.22
C ALA A 59 0.36 21.29 4.00
N ASP A 60 0.11 20.90 5.25
CA ASP A 60 -0.82 21.57 6.17
C ASP A 60 -0.40 23.03 6.40
N ALA A 61 0.89 23.27 6.67
CA ALA A 61 1.41 24.61 6.90
C ALA A 61 1.30 25.51 5.66
N ALA A 62 1.44 24.94 4.47
CA ALA A 62 1.29 25.63 3.20
C ALA A 62 -0.18 25.81 2.78
N GLY A 63 -1.12 25.09 3.41
CA GLY A 63 -2.52 25.02 2.98
C GLY A 63 -2.65 24.45 1.56
N ARG A 64 -1.84 23.43 1.23
CA ARG A 64 -1.81 22.81 -0.10
C ARG A 64 -1.93 21.31 0.00
N ASP A 65 -2.50 20.70 -1.04
CA ASP A 65 -2.66 19.25 -1.10
C ASP A 65 -1.32 18.54 -1.26
N LEU A 66 -1.15 17.45 -0.51
CA LEU A 66 -0.23 16.37 -0.79
C LEU A 66 -1.04 15.11 -1.00
N LEU A 67 -1.19 14.69 -2.26
CA LEU A 67 -2.02 13.55 -2.66
C LEU A 67 -1.14 12.37 -3.09
N PHE A 68 -1.55 11.15 -2.73
CA PHE A 68 -0.69 9.97 -2.92
C PHE A 68 -1.48 8.66 -3.06
N GLU A 69 -2.62 8.69 -3.74
CA GLU A 69 -3.46 7.49 -3.95
C GLU A 69 -2.66 6.33 -4.55
N ALA A 70 -1.79 6.64 -5.52
CA ALA A 70 -0.98 5.64 -6.21
C ALA A 70 0.11 4.98 -5.34
N ALA A 71 0.43 5.54 -4.17
CA ALA A 71 1.49 5.01 -3.30
C ALA A 71 1.08 3.70 -2.60
N VAL A 72 -0.22 3.46 -2.39
CA VAL A 72 -0.74 2.27 -1.71
C VAL A 72 -1.82 1.60 -2.55
N ALA A 73 -1.64 0.29 -2.80
CA ALA A 73 -2.59 -0.55 -3.52
C ALA A 73 -2.95 -0.06 -4.95
N GLY A 74 -2.10 0.74 -5.57
CA GLY A 74 -2.14 1.10 -6.98
C GLY A 74 -3.45 1.70 -7.45
N GLY A 75 -4.26 0.94 -8.19
CA GLY A 75 -5.54 1.41 -8.73
C GLY A 75 -6.73 1.31 -7.76
N ILE A 76 -6.51 0.88 -6.51
CA ILE A 76 -7.57 0.80 -5.49
C ILE A 76 -7.67 2.16 -4.77
N PRO A 77 -8.82 2.86 -4.78
CA PRO A 77 -8.96 4.19 -4.19
C PRO A 77 -9.10 4.12 -2.67
N ILE A 78 -8.05 3.67 -1.98
CA ILE A 78 -8.07 3.43 -0.53
C ILE A 78 -7.63 4.66 0.29
N MET A 79 -6.65 5.42 -0.17
CA MET A 79 -6.15 6.58 0.59
C MET A 79 -7.23 7.66 0.71
N ARG A 80 -7.93 7.95 -0.39
CA ARG A 80 -9.06 8.87 -0.40
C ARG A 80 -10.24 8.34 0.42
N ALA A 81 -10.56 7.04 0.30
CA ALA A 81 -11.63 6.45 1.08
C ALA A 81 -11.37 6.58 2.59
N LEU A 82 -10.15 6.29 3.05
CA LEU A 82 -9.78 6.42 4.47
C LEU A 82 -9.79 7.89 4.93
N ARG A 83 -9.28 8.80 4.11
CA ARG A 83 -9.10 10.21 4.48
C ARG A 83 -10.40 11.02 4.42
N GLU A 84 -11.28 10.72 3.45
CA GLU A 84 -12.47 11.51 3.17
C GLU A 84 -13.76 10.79 3.54
N SER A 85 -14.01 9.61 2.96
CA SER A 85 -15.28 8.92 3.12
C SER A 85 -15.44 8.27 4.50
N LEU A 86 -14.36 7.80 5.08
CA LEU A 86 -14.33 7.13 6.38
C LEU A 86 -13.76 8.01 7.51
N HIS A 87 -13.63 9.32 7.27
CA HIS A 87 -13.08 10.26 8.27
C HIS A 87 -13.85 10.27 9.59
N GLY A 88 -15.15 10.07 9.56
CA GLY A 88 -16.01 9.99 10.75
C GLY A 88 -16.20 8.57 11.31
N GLU A 89 -15.59 7.55 10.69
CA GLU A 89 -15.73 6.17 11.12
C GLU A 89 -14.66 5.81 12.15
N PRO A 90 -15.04 5.25 13.32
CA PRO A 90 -14.08 4.67 14.26
C PRO A 90 -13.51 3.37 13.67
N ILE A 91 -12.47 3.51 12.85
CA ILE A 91 -11.77 2.36 12.28
C ILE A 91 -11.05 1.62 13.40
N THR A 92 -11.31 0.32 13.51
CA THR A 92 -10.71 -0.56 14.52
C THR A 92 -9.56 -1.37 13.94
N ARG A 93 -9.68 -1.83 12.69
CA ARG A 93 -8.68 -2.66 12.04
C ARG A 93 -8.67 -2.49 10.52
N VAL A 94 -7.49 -2.58 9.92
CA VAL A 94 -7.30 -2.67 8.48
C VAL A 94 -6.44 -3.89 8.17
N LEU A 95 -6.94 -4.77 7.30
CA LEU A 95 -6.24 -5.96 6.80
C LEU A 95 -5.96 -5.78 5.30
N GLY A 96 -4.72 -5.91 4.87
CA GLY A 96 -4.35 -5.67 3.48
C GLY A 96 -3.61 -6.84 2.82
N ILE A 97 -4.12 -7.35 1.70
CA ILE A 97 -3.32 -8.05 0.70
C ILE A 97 -2.81 -6.96 -0.24
N ILE A 98 -1.65 -6.37 0.09
CA ILE A 98 -1.13 -5.15 -0.55
C ILE A 98 0.19 -5.37 -1.30
N ASN A 99 0.57 -6.62 -1.50
CA ASN A 99 1.66 -7.01 -2.38
C ASN A 99 1.20 -8.09 -3.36
N GLY A 100 1.20 -7.78 -4.66
CA GLY A 100 0.69 -8.66 -5.72
C GLY A 100 1.59 -9.86 -5.97
N THR A 101 2.91 -9.71 -5.83
CA THR A 101 3.91 -10.78 -6.04
C THR A 101 3.68 -11.91 -5.04
N THR A 102 3.60 -11.60 -3.77
CA THR A 102 3.40 -12.61 -2.72
C THR A 102 2.02 -13.24 -2.80
N ASN A 103 0.98 -12.48 -3.13
CA ASN A 103 -0.35 -13.06 -3.32
C ASN A 103 -0.40 -14.02 -4.51
N PHE A 104 0.28 -13.70 -5.61
CA PHE A 104 0.41 -14.59 -6.76
C PHE A 104 1.10 -15.90 -6.36
N ILE A 105 2.25 -15.84 -5.68
CA ILE A 105 3.01 -17.00 -5.23
C ILE A 105 2.14 -17.90 -4.33
N LEU A 106 1.54 -17.34 -3.29
CA LEU A 106 0.72 -18.09 -2.34
C LEU A 106 -0.55 -18.66 -2.99
N THR A 107 -1.14 -17.96 -3.96
CA THR A 107 -2.27 -18.47 -4.76
C THR A 107 -1.87 -19.70 -5.55
N LYS A 108 -0.76 -19.66 -6.28
CA LYS A 108 -0.25 -20.79 -7.08
C LYS A 108 0.12 -21.99 -6.21
N MET A 109 0.77 -21.76 -5.08
CA MET A 109 1.10 -22.84 -4.13
C MET A 109 -0.18 -23.48 -3.57
N THR A 110 -1.19 -22.69 -3.24
CA THR A 110 -2.50 -23.20 -2.76
C THR A 110 -3.20 -24.02 -3.84
N ASP A 111 -3.20 -23.57 -5.10
CA ASP A 111 -3.81 -24.28 -6.22
C ASP A 111 -3.13 -25.61 -6.50
N ALA A 112 -1.81 -25.66 -6.44
CA ALA A 112 -1.06 -26.90 -6.60
C ALA A 112 -1.48 -27.95 -5.56
N VAL A 113 -1.56 -27.55 -4.29
CA VAL A 113 -2.02 -28.43 -3.19
C VAL A 113 -3.48 -28.85 -3.39
N ALA A 114 -4.37 -27.93 -3.72
CA ALA A 114 -5.79 -28.23 -3.93
C ALA A 114 -6.01 -29.19 -5.11
N GLY A 115 -5.13 -29.12 -6.13
CA GLY A 115 -5.11 -30.05 -7.28
C GLY A 115 -4.45 -31.40 -6.99
N GLY A 116 -3.98 -31.65 -5.76
CA GLY A 116 -3.29 -32.91 -5.36
C GLY A 116 -1.83 -32.96 -5.78
N GLY A 117 -1.24 -31.83 -6.20
CA GLY A 117 0.19 -31.69 -6.51
C GLY A 117 1.00 -31.18 -5.32
N GLU A 118 2.29 -30.99 -5.53
CA GLU A 118 3.19 -30.33 -4.57
C GLU A 118 3.32 -28.85 -4.85
N ALA A 119 3.24 -28.04 -3.80
CA ALA A 119 3.58 -26.62 -3.87
C ALA A 119 5.10 -26.46 -3.91
N ASP A 120 5.61 -25.72 -4.87
CA ASP A 120 7.03 -25.39 -5.00
C ASP A 120 7.20 -23.86 -5.03
N TYR A 121 7.73 -23.32 -3.95
CA TYR A 121 7.99 -21.89 -3.82
C TYR A 121 8.98 -21.39 -4.88
N ALA A 122 10.09 -22.11 -5.11
CA ALA A 122 11.13 -21.67 -6.02
C ALA A 122 10.66 -21.67 -7.50
N ALA A 123 9.93 -22.73 -7.89
CA ALA A 123 9.32 -22.80 -9.21
C ALA A 123 8.28 -21.68 -9.41
N THR A 124 7.46 -21.43 -8.40
CA THR A 124 6.43 -20.40 -8.44
C THR A 124 7.02 -18.98 -8.48
N LEU A 125 8.08 -18.73 -7.73
CA LEU A 125 8.82 -17.46 -7.79
C LEU A 125 9.43 -17.26 -9.18
N THR A 126 10.02 -18.29 -9.76
CA THR A 126 10.55 -18.22 -11.14
C THR A 126 9.44 -17.91 -12.15
N GLU A 127 8.26 -18.48 -11.99
CA GLU A 127 7.09 -18.16 -12.82
C GLU A 127 6.66 -16.69 -12.64
N ALA A 128 6.61 -16.20 -11.40
CA ALA A 128 6.29 -14.80 -11.11
C ALA A 128 7.28 -13.84 -11.79
N GLN A 129 8.57 -14.15 -11.76
CA GLN A 129 9.61 -13.37 -12.45
C GLN A 129 9.43 -13.40 -13.96
N ARG A 130 9.15 -14.55 -14.54
CA ARG A 130 8.91 -14.70 -15.99
C ARG A 130 7.68 -13.91 -16.46
N LEU A 131 6.66 -13.80 -15.63
CA LEU A 131 5.43 -13.04 -15.89
C LEU A 131 5.56 -11.54 -15.60
N GLY A 132 6.68 -11.11 -15.01
CA GLY A 132 6.92 -9.71 -14.65
C GLY A 132 6.22 -9.27 -13.35
N TYR A 133 5.75 -10.21 -12.53
CA TYR A 133 5.20 -9.90 -11.20
C TYR A 133 6.28 -9.74 -10.14
N ALA A 134 7.43 -10.40 -10.30
CA ALA A 134 8.59 -10.25 -9.43
C ALA A 134 9.80 -9.76 -10.23
N GLU A 135 10.59 -8.90 -9.63
CA GLU A 135 11.87 -8.46 -10.16
C GLU A 135 12.96 -9.54 -9.96
N ARG A 136 14.17 -9.29 -10.50
CA ARG A 136 15.30 -10.21 -10.33
C ARG A 136 15.68 -10.38 -8.86
N ASP A 137 15.65 -9.29 -8.09
CA ASP A 137 15.76 -9.32 -6.63
C ASP A 137 14.37 -9.08 -6.03
N PRO A 138 13.66 -10.13 -5.61
CA PRO A 138 12.31 -10.04 -5.09
C PRO A 138 12.26 -9.77 -3.57
N THR A 139 13.41 -9.54 -2.92
CA THR A 139 13.53 -9.49 -1.45
C THR A 139 12.54 -8.50 -0.83
N ALA A 140 12.37 -7.32 -1.40
CA ALA A 140 11.43 -6.33 -0.89
C ALA A 140 9.99 -6.83 -0.86
N ASP A 141 9.61 -7.66 -1.83
CA ASP A 141 8.28 -8.26 -1.91
C ASP A 141 8.16 -9.46 -0.95
N VAL A 142 9.03 -10.47 -1.14
CA VAL A 142 8.86 -11.77 -0.49
C VAL A 142 9.17 -11.75 1.00
N GLU A 143 9.98 -10.81 1.48
CA GLU A 143 10.25 -10.60 2.92
C GLU A 143 9.29 -9.58 3.55
N GLY A 144 8.33 -9.03 2.79
CA GLY A 144 7.23 -8.21 3.31
C GLY A 144 7.56 -6.73 3.49
N PHE A 145 8.74 -6.24 3.07
CA PHE A 145 9.11 -4.83 3.23
C PHE A 145 8.24 -3.88 2.41
N ASP A 146 7.89 -4.24 1.17
CA ASP A 146 6.96 -3.46 0.35
C ASP A 146 5.58 -3.34 1.02
N ALA A 147 5.05 -4.46 1.52
CA ALA A 147 3.79 -4.47 2.25
C ALA A 147 3.89 -3.67 3.56
N GLY A 148 5.03 -3.72 4.24
CA GLY A 148 5.29 -2.96 5.47
C GLY A 148 5.27 -1.46 5.25
N ALA A 149 5.94 -0.97 4.21
CA ALA A 149 5.92 0.45 3.86
C ALA A 149 4.47 0.93 3.59
N LYS A 150 3.69 0.15 2.84
CA LYS A 150 2.28 0.47 2.59
C LYS A 150 1.42 0.41 3.86
N ALA A 151 1.66 -0.57 4.75
CA ALA A 151 0.95 -0.67 6.03
C ALA A 151 1.25 0.52 6.95
N ALA A 152 2.49 1.02 6.98
CA ALA A 152 2.85 2.23 7.72
C ALA A 152 2.08 3.47 7.21
N ILE A 153 1.96 3.63 5.89
CA ILE A 153 1.16 4.71 5.28
C ILE A 153 -0.33 4.57 5.66
N ILE A 154 -0.89 3.36 5.55
CA ILE A 154 -2.28 3.08 5.98
C ILE A 154 -2.48 3.44 7.45
N ALA A 155 -1.56 3.05 8.32
CA ALA A 155 -1.63 3.37 9.76
C ALA A 155 -1.66 4.87 10.01
N THR A 156 -0.81 5.61 9.32
CA THR A 156 -0.77 7.07 9.45
C THR A 156 -2.08 7.71 9.00
N VAL A 157 -2.65 7.27 7.88
CA VAL A 157 -3.87 7.87 7.31
C VAL A 157 -5.12 7.44 8.08
N ALA A 158 -5.26 6.14 8.39
CA ALA A 158 -6.47 5.61 9.03
C ALA A 158 -6.58 5.94 10.53
N PHE A 159 -5.45 6.03 11.23
CA PHE A 159 -5.44 6.18 12.68
C PHE A 159 -4.80 7.49 13.17
N GLY A 160 -4.26 8.31 12.26
CA GLY A 160 -3.53 9.52 12.63
C GLY A 160 -2.25 9.25 13.41
N ALA A 161 -1.71 8.04 13.35
CA ALA A 161 -0.53 7.61 14.09
C ALA A 161 0.75 7.89 13.29
N LYS A 162 1.79 8.39 13.96
CA LYS A 162 3.11 8.52 13.33
C LYS A 162 3.79 7.15 13.33
N VAL A 163 3.70 6.45 12.20
CA VAL A 163 4.35 5.15 11.98
C VAL A 163 5.32 5.28 10.81
N VAL A 164 6.55 4.81 10.97
CA VAL A 164 7.52 4.71 9.88
C VAL A 164 7.76 3.24 9.52
N ALA A 165 8.27 2.99 8.30
CA ALA A 165 8.49 1.63 7.82
C ALA A 165 9.37 0.78 8.76
N GLY A 166 10.33 1.42 9.47
CA GLY A 166 11.20 0.76 10.45
C GLY A 166 10.49 0.29 11.73
N ASP A 167 9.30 0.80 12.03
CA ASP A 167 8.51 0.40 13.21
C ASP A 167 7.65 -0.84 12.94
N VAL A 168 7.50 -1.23 11.67
CA VAL A 168 6.63 -2.33 11.27
C VAL A 168 7.33 -3.68 11.48
N TYR A 169 6.68 -4.59 12.19
CA TYR A 169 7.14 -5.98 12.24
C TYR A 169 6.94 -6.66 10.88
N HIS A 170 7.96 -7.39 10.40
CA HIS A 170 7.94 -8.07 9.12
C HIS A 170 8.26 -9.56 9.26
N GLU A 171 7.45 -10.38 8.61
CA GLU A 171 7.74 -11.78 8.34
C GLU A 171 7.33 -12.09 6.89
N GLY A 172 8.28 -12.55 6.09
CA GLY A 172 8.07 -12.84 4.67
C GLY A 172 7.45 -14.22 4.41
N ILE A 173 7.33 -14.55 3.12
CA ILE A 173 6.78 -15.83 2.66
C ILE A 173 7.86 -16.82 2.23
N SER A 174 9.14 -16.44 2.22
CA SER A 174 10.23 -17.26 1.71
C SER A 174 10.42 -18.57 2.49
N ARG A 175 9.95 -18.63 3.72
CA ARG A 175 10.01 -19.81 4.60
C ARG A 175 8.75 -20.67 4.58
N ILE A 176 7.69 -20.23 3.90
CA ILE A 176 6.44 -20.99 3.84
C ILE A 176 6.64 -22.26 3.01
N THR A 177 6.33 -23.38 3.62
CA THR A 177 6.51 -24.72 3.03
C THR A 177 5.23 -25.25 2.39
N ALA A 178 5.39 -26.18 1.46
CA ALA A 178 4.28 -26.94 0.89
C ALA A 178 3.41 -27.62 1.96
N SER A 179 4.05 -28.13 3.02
CA SER A 179 3.36 -28.81 4.11
C SER A 179 2.46 -27.87 4.89
N GLU A 180 2.90 -26.63 5.16
CA GLU A 180 2.10 -25.62 5.85
C GLU A 180 0.90 -25.20 5.02
N ILE A 181 1.07 -24.98 3.71
CA ILE A 181 -0.04 -24.71 2.79
C ILE A 181 -1.04 -25.86 2.79
N ALA A 182 -0.56 -27.13 2.74
CA ALA A 182 -1.42 -28.30 2.73
C ALA A 182 -2.18 -28.47 4.07
N ILE A 183 -1.55 -28.17 5.19
CA ILE A 183 -2.20 -28.20 6.51
C ILE A 183 -3.26 -27.11 6.59
N ALA A 184 -2.94 -25.87 6.22
CA ALA A 184 -3.89 -24.77 6.20
C ALA A 184 -5.12 -25.12 5.34
N HIS A 185 -4.91 -25.61 4.13
CA HIS A 185 -5.99 -26.02 3.23
C HIS A 185 -6.90 -27.10 3.84
N ARG A 186 -6.32 -28.15 4.45
CA ARG A 186 -7.11 -29.21 5.11
C ARG A 186 -7.93 -28.70 6.29
N LEU A 187 -7.45 -27.66 6.96
CA LEU A 187 -8.14 -27.02 8.09
C LEU A 187 -9.19 -25.97 7.64
N GLY A 188 -9.37 -25.76 6.32
CA GLY A 188 -10.33 -24.79 5.78
C GLY A 188 -9.79 -23.36 5.77
N TYR A 189 -8.47 -23.20 5.62
CA TYR A 189 -7.80 -21.90 5.51
C TYR A 189 -7.00 -21.78 4.22
N VAL A 190 -6.74 -20.54 3.82
CA VAL A 190 -5.72 -20.20 2.82
C VAL A 190 -4.65 -19.34 3.48
N VAL A 191 -3.41 -19.47 3.04
CA VAL A 191 -2.32 -18.62 3.53
C VAL A 191 -2.24 -17.37 2.67
N LYS A 192 -2.21 -16.21 3.32
CA LYS A 192 -2.02 -14.90 2.70
C LYS A 192 -0.93 -14.12 3.43
N LEU A 193 -0.15 -13.30 2.71
CA LEU A 193 0.66 -12.28 3.37
C LEU A 193 -0.24 -11.08 3.66
N LEU A 194 -0.46 -10.77 4.93
CA LEU A 194 -1.32 -9.65 5.34
C LEU A 194 -0.48 -8.53 5.96
N GLY A 195 -0.72 -7.30 5.49
CA GLY A 195 -0.47 -6.10 6.27
C GLY A 195 -1.63 -5.90 7.22
N ILE A 196 -1.34 -5.82 8.51
CA ILE A 196 -2.35 -5.69 9.57
C ILE A 196 -2.06 -4.42 10.34
N VAL A 197 -3.03 -3.54 10.38
CA VAL A 197 -3.02 -2.32 11.20
C VAL A 197 -4.22 -2.37 12.11
N GLU A 198 -4.02 -2.30 13.40
CA GLU A 198 -5.13 -2.36 14.37
C GLU A 198 -4.88 -1.46 15.57
N ARG A 199 -5.98 -0.94 16.10
CA ARG A 199 -6.00 -0.19 17.36
C ARG A 199 -6.37 -1.13 18.48
N ASP A 200 -5.55 -1.17 19.51
CA ASP A 200 -5.91 -1.85 20.76
C ASP A 200 -7.07 -1.11 21.46
N ALA A 201 -8.12 -1.84 21.78
CA ALA A 201 -9.33 -1.25 22.35
C ALA A 201 -9.16 -0.73 23.78
N GLU A 202 -8.18 -1.25 24.53
CA GLU A 202 -7.96 -0.87 25.93
C GLU A 202 -6.93 0.25 26.05
N SER A 203 -5.77 0.09 25.39
CA SER A 203 -4.67 1.07 25.47
C SER A 203 -4.81 2.20 24.43
N GLY A 204 -5.50 1.97 23.34
CA GLY A 204 -5.54 2.88 22.17
C GLY A 204 -4.30 2.82 21.30
N ASP A 205 -3.33 1.97 21.62
CA ASP A 205 -2.08 1.82 20.86
C ASP A 205 -2.34 1.26 19.46
N ILE A 206 -1.52 1.68 18.50
CA ILE A 206 -1.58 1.19 17.14
C ILE A 206 -0.49 0.15 16.90
N SER A 207 -0.90 -1.03 16.48
CA SER A 207 -0.01 -2.12 16.09
C SER A 207 0.02 -2.25 14.58
N VAL A 208 1.23 -2.34 14.01
CA VAL A 208 1.44 -2.51 12.56
C VAL A 208 2.38 -3.69 12.33
N ARG A 209 1.91 -4.66 11.55
CA ARG A 209 2.69 -5.86 11.26
C ARG A 209 2.38 -6.42 9.87
N VAL A 210 3.36 -7.10 9.29
CA VAL A 210 3.23 -7.84 8.03
C VAL A 210 3.71 -9.26 8.27
N HIS A 211 2.85 -10.24 8.05
CA HIS A 211 3.22 -11.64 8.18
C HIS A 211 2.28 -12.57 7.41
N PRO A 212 2.70 -13.81 7.11
CA PRO A 212 1.80 -14.85 6.63
C PRO A 212 0.71 -15.14 7.66
N ALA A 213 -0.52 -15.20 7.21
CA ALA A 213 -1.68 -15.46 8.05
C ALA A 213 -2.57 -16.55 7.44
N MET A 214 -3.14 -17.40 8.29
CA MET A 214 -4.16 -18.36 7.92
C MET A 214 -5.51 -17.66 7.88
N VAL A 215 -6.04 -17.44 6.68
CA VAL A 215 -7.33 -16.77 6.45
C VAL A 215 -8.41 -17.81 6.23
N PRO A 216 -9.51 -17.82 7.01
CA PRO A 216 -10.61 -18.76 6.81
C PRO A 216 -11.16 -18.66 5.38
N ILE A 217 -11.50 -19.78 4.74
CA ILE A 217 -11.97 -19.79 3.35
C ILE A 217 -13.25 -18.98 3.12
N HIS A 218 -14.03 -18.74 4.18
CA HIS A 218 -15.23 -17.92 4.11
C HIS A 218 -14.98 -16.41 4.28
N HIS A 219 -13.77 -16.02 4.68
CA HIS A 219 -13.41 -14.62 4.81
C HIS A 219 -13.25 -14.00 3.42
N PRO A 220 -13.73 -12.77 3.16
CA PRO A 220 -13.62 -12.13 1.84
C PRO A 220 -12.20 -12.08 1.27
N LEU A 221 -11.18 -11.85 2.10
CA LEU A 221 -9.78 -11.83 1.68
C LEU A 221 -9.28 -13.19 1.16
N ALA A 222 -9.91 -14.31 1.53
CA ALA A 222 -9.53 -15.63 1.01
C ALA A 222 -9.76 -15.76 -0.49
N SER A 223 -10.75 -15.03 -1.02
CA SER A 223 -11.11 -15.03 -2.45
C SER A 223 -10.17 -14.20 -3.33
N VAL A 224 -9.30 -13.38 -2.75
CA VAL A 224 -8.35 -12.53 -3.48
C VAL A 224 -7.23 -13.37 -4.05
N ARG A 225 -7.18 -13.48 -5.37
CA ARG A 225 -6.28 -14.41 -6.07
C ARG A 225 -5.27 -13.69 -6.95
N ASP A 226 -4.30 -14.46 -7.43
CA ASP A 226 -3.27 -14.02 -8.36
C ASP A 226 -2.54 -12.76 -7.86
N SER A 227 -2.28 -11.79 -8.73
CA SER A 227 -1.61 -10.53 -8.38
C SER A 227 -2.58 -9.42 -7.93
N PHE A 228 -3.84 -9.75 -7.65
CA PHE A 228 -4.81 -8.77 -7.14
C PHE A 228 -4.52 -8.40 -5.69
N ASN A 229 -4.87 -7.18 -5.36
CA ASN A 229 -4.80 -6.64 -4.02
C ASN A 229 -6.21 -6.44 -3.45
N ALA A 230 -6.29 -6.40 -2.13
CA ALA A 230 -7.49 -5.98 -1.41
C ALA A 230 -7.12 -5.34 -0.09
N VAL A 231 -7.91 -4.35 0.32
CA VAL A 231 -7.86 -3.76 1.65
C VAL A 231 -9.22 -3.94 2.29
N PHE A 232 -9.23 -4.57 3.45
CA PHE A 232 -10.41 -4.86 4.25
C PHE A 232 -10.37 -3.97 5.48
N VAL A 233 -11.39 -3.12 5.64
CA VAL A 233 -11.48 -2.13 6.70
C VAL A 233 -12.61 -2.52 7.63
N GLU A 234 -12.36 -2.58 8.91
CA GLU A 234 -13.34 -2.84 9.96
C GLU A 234 -13.52 -1.59 10.82
N GLY A 235 -14.76 -1.27 11.12
CA GLY A 235 -15.14 -0.12 11.93
C GLY A 235 -16.40 -0.38 12.72
N ASP A 236 -16.69 0.48 13.69
CA ASP A 236 -17.79 0.28 14.64
C ASP A 236 -19.18 0.38 13.99
N PHE A 237 -19.32 1.21 12.95
CA PHE A 237 -20.62 1.48 12.33
C PHE A 237 -20.77 0.88 10.94
N VAL A 238 -19.67 0.79 10.17
CA VAL A 238 -19.71 0.20 8.82
C VAL A 238 -19.56 -1.31 8.82
N ASP A 239 -19.34 -1.93 10.01
CA ASP A 239 -19.01 -3.35 10.15
C ASP A 239 -17.73 -3.68 9.35
N SER A 240 -17.84 -3.97 8.07
CA SER A 240 -16.69 -4.25 7.23
C SER A 240 -16.88 -3.78 5.79
N LEU A 241 -15.79 -3.26 5.23
CA LEU A 241 -15.69 -2.85 3.83
C LEU A 241 -14.50 -3.55 3.17
N MET A 242 -14.63 -3.93 1.92
CA MET A 242 -13.54 -4.48 1.13
C MET A 242 -13.36 -3.68 -0.15
N PHE A 243 -12.15 -3.17 -0.33
CA PHE A 243 -11.69 -2.54 -1.56
C PHE A 243 -10.79 -3.53 -2.32
N TYR A 244 -11.14 -3.84 -3.56
CA TYR A 244 -10.48 -4.89 -4.34
C TYR A 244 -10.14 -4.38 -5.74
N GLY A 245 -8.96 -4.74 -6.22
CA GLY A 245 -8.55 -4.35 -7.57
C GLY A 245 -7.10 -4.70 -7.89
N ARG A 246 -6.58 -4.09 -8.95
CA ARG A 246 -5.17 -4.22 -9.32
C ARG A 246 -4.31 -3.32 -8.44
N GLY A 247 -3.40 -3.94 -7.68
CA GLY A 247 -2.52 -3.25 -6.74
C GLY A 247 -1.28 -2.62 -7.38
N ALA A 248 -1.00 -2.93 -8.65
CA ALA A 248 0.15 -2.41 -9.40
C ALA A 248 -0.13 -2.47 -10.90
N GLY A 249 0.73 -1.81 -11.68
CA GLY A 249 0.69 -1.77 -13.13
C GLY A 249 0.63 -0.35 -13.66
N GLY A 250 1.17 -0.10 -14.85
CA GLY A 250 1.28 1.24 -15.43
C GLY A 250 -0.07 1.95 -15.53
N ALA A 251 -1.09 1.31 -16.11
CA ALA A 251 -2.41 1.93 -16.28
C ALA A 251 -3.16 2.15 -14.94
N PRO A 252 -3.26 1.18 -14.01
CA PRO A 252 -3.87 1.42 -12.70
C PRO A 252 -3.18 2.53 -11.90
N THR A 253 -1.85 2.54 -11.86
CA THR A 253 -1.06 3.57 -11.16
C THR A 253 -1.27 4.94 -11.80
N ALA A 254 -1.20 5.04 -13.13
CA ALA A 254 -1.45 6.28 -13.84
C ALA A 254 -2.87 6.82 -13.60
N SER A 255 -3.88 5.94 -13.54
CA SER A 255 -5.26 6.31 -13.22
C SER A 255 -5.38 6.94 -11.84
N ALA A 256 -4.71 6.38 -10.82
CA ALA A 256 -4.71 6.92 -9.47
C ALA A 256 -4.00 8.29 -9.40
N VAL A 257 -2.80 8.41 -10.00
CA VAL A 257 -2.07 9.69 -10.10
C VAL A 257 -2.93 10.74 -10.81
N PHE A 258 -3.57 10.37 -11.91
CA PHE A 258 -4.39 11.33 -12.67
C PHE A 258 -5.64 11.76 -11.90
N GLY A 259 -6.24 10.86 -11.11
CA GLY A 259 -7.31 11.20 -10.18
C GLY A 259 -6.88 12.27 -9.18
N ASP A 260 -5.72 12.07 -8.55
CA ASP A 260 -5.14 13.02 -7.61
C ASP A 260 -4.82 14.39 -8.27
N VAL A 261 -4.29 14.38 -9.50
CA VAL A 261 -4.04 15.62 -10.27
C VAL A 261 -5.33 16.39 -10.51
N VAL A 262 -6.41 15.70 -10.89
CA VAL A 262 -7.72 16.34 -11.13
C VAL A 262 -8.25 16.97 -9.84
N ASP A 263 -8.16 16.25 -8.70
CA ASP A 263 -8.65 16.77 -7.43
C ASP A 263 -7.84 17.98 -6.95
N ALA A 264 -6.50 17.89 -7.00
CA ALA A 264 -5.64 19.02 -6.66
C ALA A 264 -5.93 20.25 -7.53
N ALA A 265 -6.17 20.05 -8.84
CA ALA A 265 -6.54 21.14 -9.75
C ALA A 265 -7.91 21.75 -9.43
N ILE A 266 -8.88 20.92 -9.01
CA ILE A 266 -10.21 21.40 -8.55
C ILE A 266 -10.05 22.21 -7.28
N ASN A 267 -9.28 21.74 -6.31
CA ASN A 267 -9.04 22.42 -5.04
C ASN A 267 -8.33 23.75 -5.25
N LEU A 268 -7.31 23.81 -6.10
CA LEU A 268 -6.64 25.07 -6.47
C LEU A 268 -7.60 26.12 -7.04
N ARG A 269 -8.59 25.68 -7.83
CA ARG A 269 -9.56 26.60 -8.45
C ARG A 269 -10.59 27.10 -7.47
N ASN A 270 -10.89 26.33 -6.42
CA ASN A 270 -11.93 26.67 -5.44
C ASN A 270 -11.39 27.50 -4.26
N GLY A 271 -10.07 27.69 -4.15
CA GLY A 271 -9.37 28.46 -3.11
C GLY A 271 -8.93 27.60 -2.00
#